data_cd34260abb8aa4650eb0221773ec40e2
#
_entry.id   cd34260abb8aa4650eb0221773ec40e2
#
_cell.length_a   1.000
_cell.length_b   1.000
_cell.length_c   1.000
_cell.angle_alpha   90.00
_cell.angle_beta   90.00
_cell.angle_gamma   90.00
#
_symmetry.space_group_name_H-M   'P 1'
#
loop_
_entity.id
_entity.type
_entity.pdbx_description
1 polymer ?
#
loop_
_entity_poly.entity_id
_entity_poly.type
_entity_poly.pdbx_seq_one_letter_code
_entity_poly.pdbx_strand_id
1 'polypeptide(L)'
;SMKLWNNRNYISFDFTVYEKNIHIMSQPMGTLRSISTDDNAKALMNAKKYYTSNILIFDAGFGTLDLYDIVNRKANSKETFAQFGMRAILEETGKRIQERSGVAIRSAAMQNALERGAFTITERKGVKISTKTEGFADLLEAATKEICEQAVEKVINMYNALDEYDYLILTGGTSAVWEPYIREYFQAIERLTVVMGNENCPDLDIIFCNVRGYYMYLIEWLRRKSIQK
;
A
#
# COMPACT_ATOMS: atom_id res chain seq x y z
N SER A 1 -22.81 -22.74 -1.15
CA SER A 1 -23.02 -22.71 -2.61
C SER A 1 -22.91 -21.29 -3.13
N MET A 2 -22.13 -21.07 -4.16
CA MET A 2 -22.04 -19.78 -4.87
C MET A 2 -22.83 -19.87 -6.16
N LYS A 3 -23.55 -18.80 -6.50
CA LYS A 3 -24.25 -18.67 -7.77
C LYS A 3 -23.57 -17.59 -8.59
N LEU A 4 -23.08 -17.92 -9.77
CA LEU A 4 -22.56 -16.95 -10.75
C LEU A 4 -23.54 -16.77 -11.89
N TRP A 5 -23.73 -15.51 -12.31
CA TRP A 5 -24.44 -15.17 -13.53
C TRP A 5 -23.48 -15.18 -14.72
N ASN A 6 -23.74 -16.01 -15.70
CA ASN A 6 -23.06 -15.93 -16.99
C ASN A 6 -24.12 -15.86 -18.10
N ASN A 7 -24.24 -14.69 -18.76
CA ASN A 7 -24.99 -14.44 -20.00
C ASN A 7 -26.32 -15.22 -20.17
N ARG A 8 -27.22 -15.19 -19.16
CA ARG A 8 -28.55 -15.83 -19.15
C ARG A 8 -28.66 -17.23 -18.55
N ASN A 9 -27.57 -17.85 -18.11
CA ASN A 9 -27.62 -19.14 -17.44
C ASN A 9 -27.13 -19.06 -16.00
N TYR A 10 -27.87 -19.67 -15.07
CA TYR A 10 -27.39 -19.90 -13.72
C TYR A 10 -26.44 -21.09 -13.71
N ILE A 11 -25.19 -20.87 -13.35
CA ILE A 11 -24.26 -21.93 -13.00
C ILE A 11 -24.24 -22.02 -11.48
N SER A 12 -24.76 -23.11 -10.93
CA SER A 12 -24.63 -23.45 -9.53
C SER A 12 -23.42 -24.35 -9.36
N PHE A 13 -22.51 -23.96 -8.46
CA PHE A 13 -21.41 -24.84 -8.07
C PHE A 13 -21.27 -24.84 -6.56
N ASP A 14 -20.91 -26.01 -6.01
CA ASP A 14 -20.57 -26.16 -4.62
C ASP A 14 -19.06 -26.10 -4.46
N PHE A 15 -18.61 -25.14 -3.65
CA PHE A 15 -17.21 -24.95 -3.34
C PHE A 15 -16.98 -25.20 -1.86
N THR A 16 -16.15 -26.19 -1.54
CA THR A 16 -15.79 -26.53 -0.16
C THR A 16 -14.32 -26.33 0.06
N VAL A 17 -13.98 -25.47 1.02
CA VAL A 17 -12.60 -25.27 1.49
C VAL A 17 -12.42 -26.08 2.78
N TYR A 18 -11.51 -27.04 2.77
CA TYR A 18 -11.15 -27.80 3.95
C TYR A 18 -10.07 -27.02 4.73
N GLU A 19 -10.15 -27.04 6.06
CA GLU A 19 -9.21 -26.38 6.96
C GLU A 19 -7.73 -26.70 6.64
N LYS A 20 -7.43 -27.98 6.34
CA LYS A 20 -6.09 -28.46 5.92
C LYS A 20 -5.54 -27.80 4.65
N ASN A 21 -6.38 -27.11 3.88
CA ASN A 21 -6.01 -26.40 2.65
C ASN A 21 -5.93 -24.89 2.86
N ILE A 22 -6.10 -24.41 4.10
CA ILE A 22 -5.98 -23.00 4.46
C ILE A 22 -4.56 -22.76 4.99
N HIS A 23 -3.83 -21.89 4.34
CA HIS A 23 -2.50 -21.45 4.76
C HIS A 23 -2.56 -19.97 5.13
N ILE A 24 -2.14 -19.66 6.34
CA ILE A 24 -2.07 -18.27 6.83
C ILE A 24 -0.64 -17.78 6.66
N MET A 25 -0.49 -16.63 6.05
CA MET A 25 0.79 -15.92 5.91
C MET A 25 0.61 -14.48 6.37
N SER A 26 1.56 -13.95 7.12
CA SER A 26 1.56 -12.54 7.49
C SER A 26 1.84 -11.66 6.27
N GLN A 27 1.27 -10.46 6.24
CA GLN A 27 1.44 -9.52 5.12
C GLN A 27 2.90 -9.28 4.74
N PRO A 28 3.84 -9.00 5.69
CA PRO A 28 5.22 -8.74 5.33
C PRO A 28 5.91 -9.91 4.64
N MET A 29 5.53 -11.13 4.98
CA MET A 29 6.04 -12.32 4.29
C MET A 29 5.53 -12.41 2.85
N GLY A 30 4.32 -11.89 2.58
CA GLY A 30 3.81 -11.73 1.22
C GLY A 30 4.68 -10.78 0.41
N THR A 31 4.97 -9.59 0.93
CA THR A 31 5.86 -8.62 0.27
C THR A 31 7.26 -9.19 0.03
N LEU A 32 7.89 -9.79 1.05
CA LEU A 32 9.21 -10.40 0.91
C LEU A 32 9.24 -11.50 -0.14
N ARG A 33 8.19 -12.31 -0.18
CA ARG A 33 8.05 -13.37 -1.17
C ARG A 33 7.89 -12.79 -2.58
N SER A 34 7.07 -11.74 -2.71
CA SER A 34 6.88 -11.06 -3.98
C SER A 34 8.19 -10.53 -4.55
N ILE A 35 8.97 -9.78 -3.76
CA ILE A 35 10.21 -9.16 -4.22
C ILE A 35 11.36 -10.15 -4.44
N SER A 36 11.28 -11.35 -3.86
CA SER A 36 12.35 -12.35 -3.90
C SER A 36 12.13 -13.50 -4.90
N THR A 37 11.01 -13.51 -5.62
CA THR A 37 10.67 -14.61 -6.55
C THR A 37 10.32 -14.11 -7.95
N ASP A 38 10.63 -14.92 -8.96
CA ASP A 38 10.14 -14.73 -10.33
C ASP A 38 8.67 -15.15 -10.46
N ASP A 39 8.09 -15.01 -11.67
CA ASP A 39 6.70 -15.36 -11.95
C ASP A 39 6.41 -16.86 -11.89
N ASN A 40 7.45 -17.67 -11.84
CA ASN A 40 7.38 -19.10 -11.62
C ASN A 40 7.62 -19.50 -10.16
N ALA A 41 7.55 -18.56 -9.22
CA ALA A 41 7.85 -18.78 -7.80
C ALA A 41 9.23 -19.40 -7.51
N LYS A 42 10.20 -19.21 -8.42
CA LYS A 42 11.60 -19.57 -8.17
C LYS A 42 12.31 -18.37 -7.52
N ALA A 43 13.20 -18.66 -6.58
CA ALA A 43 14.00 -17.61 -5.96
C ALA A 43 14.87 -16.90 -7.01
N LEU A 44 14.85 -15.57 -6.99
CA LEU A 44 15.76 -14.75 -7.79
C LEU A 44 17.20 -14.91 -7.31
N MET A 45 18.19 -14.70 -8.18
CA MET A 45 19.61 -14.81 -7.83
C MET A 45 20.00 -13.93 -6.64
N ASN A 46 19.42 -12.73 -6.55
CA ASN A 46 19.65 -11.76 -5.50
C ASN A 46 18.69 -11.89 -4.30
N ALA A 47 17.78 -12.86 -4.30
CA ALA A 47 16.77 -13.03 -3.24
C ALA A 47 17.39 -13.18 -1.85
N LYS A 48 18.57 -13.79 -1.77
CA LYS A 48 19.27 -14.03 -0.49
C LYS A 48 19.48 -12.75 0.30
N LYS A 49 19.75 -11.63 -0.37
CA LYS A 49 19.97 -10.32 0.29
C LYS A 49 18.79 -9.94 1.21
N TYR A 50 17.55 -10.12 0.76
CA TYR A 50 16.36 -9.79 1.56
C TYR A 50 16.17 -10.70 2.79
N TYR A 51 16.65 -11.95 2.74
CA TYR A 51 16.53 -12.87 3.87
C TYR A 51 17.70 -12.81 4.86
N THR A 52 18.76 -12.06 4.54
CA THR A 52 19.94 -11.94 5.40
C THR A 52 20.19 -10.53 5.93
N SER A 53 19.43 -9.57 5.48
CA SER A 53 19.53 -8.16 5.83
C SER A 53 18.52 -7.76 6.90
N ASN A 54 18.74 -6.61 7.53
CA ASN A 54 17.77 -5.94 8.36
C ASN A 54 16.84 -5.12 7.47
N ILE A 55 15.54 -5.33 7.60
CA ILE A 55 14.52 -4.79 6.73
C ILE A 55 13.41 -4.15 7.55
N LEU A 56 13.02 -2.94 7.16
CA LEU A 56 11.74 -2.37 7.55
C LEU A 56 10.80 -2.41 6.34
N ILE A 57 9.64 -3.06 6.48
CA ILE A 57 8.58 -3.01 5.50
C ILE A 57 7.62 -1.90 5.89
N PHE A 58 7.38 -0.99 4.97
CA PHE A 58 6.53 0.18 5.08
C PHE A 58 5.31 -0.03 4.18
N ASP A 59 4.22 -0.53 4.76
CA ASP A 59 2.97 -0.85 4.05
C ASP A 59 1.95 0.27 4.27
N ALA A 60 1.98 1.28 3.41
CA ALA A 60 1.04 2.39 3.45
C ALA A 60 -0.17 2.09 2.56
N GLY A 61 -1.26 1.71 3.22
CA GLY A 61 -2.53 1.40 2.60
C GLY A 61 -3.50 2.60 2.55
N PHE A 62 -4.77 2.31 2.29
CA PHE A 62 -5.81 3.32 2.30
C PHE A 62 -6.09 3.86 3.72
N GLY A 63 -6.20 2.98 4.71
CA GLY A 63 -6.62 3.33 6.06
C GLY A 63 -5.52 3.39 7.10
N THR A 64 -4.40 2.73 6.86
CA THR A 64 -3.32 2.55 7.83
C THR A 64 -1.95 2.60 7.16
N LEU A 65 -0.96 2.93 7.97
CA LEU A 65 0.44 2.59 7.74
C LEU A 65 0.79 1.44 8.68
N ASP A 66 1.19 0.31 8.12
CA ASP A 66 1.71 -0.82 8.86
C ASP A 66 3.24 -0.91 8.67
N LEU A 67 3.96 -1.00 9.79
CA LEU A 67 5.41 -1.16 9.81
C LEU A 67 5.75 -2.55 10.33
N TYR A 68 6.61 -3.26 9.61
CA TYR A 68 7.07 -4.60 10.01
C TYR A 68 8.60 -4.62 10.06
N ASP A 69 9.10 -4.80 11.26
CA ASP A 69 10.52 -4.86 11.55
C ASP A 69 11.05 -6.30 11.44
N ILE A 70 12.03 -6.50 10.57
CA ILE A 70 12.69 -7.79 10.35
C ILE A 70 14.19 -7.58 10.54
N VAL A 71 14.68 -7.97 11.72
CA VAL A 71 16.09 -7.85 12.08
C VAL A 71 16.62 -9.25 12.46
N ASN A 72 17.83 -9.57 12.01
CA ASN A 72 18.46 -10.87 12.23
C ASN A 72 17.57 -12.06 11.78
N ARG A 73 16.87 -11.91 10.67
CA ARG A 73 15.94 -12.90 10.06
C ARG A 73 14.69 -13.20 10.90
N LYS A 74 14.37 -12.35 11.86
CA LYS A 74 13.18 -12.49 12.71
C LYS A 74 12.30 -11.27 12.55
N ALA A 75 11.00 -11.51 12.41
CA ALA A 75 10.03 -10.45 12.58
C ALA A 75 9.98 -10.10 14.09
N ASN A 76 10.40 -8.88 14.43
CA ASN A 76 10.50 -8.44 15.83
C ASN A 76 9.23 -7.72 16.25
N SER A 77 8.75 -6.79 15.44
CA SER A 77 7.58 -5.99 15.78
C SER A 77 6.68 -5.75 14.57
N LYS A 78 5.44 -5.47 14.88
CA LYS A 78 4.46 -4.88 13.97
C LYS A 78 3.85 -3.67 14.65
N GLU A 79 3.87 -2.53 13.96
CA GLU A 79 3.21 -1.32 14.40
C GLU A 79 2.17 -0.90 13.34
N THR A 80 1.02 -0.40 13.80
CA THR A 80 -0.07 0.04 12.92
C THR A 80 -0.54 1.43 13.30
N PHE A 81 -0.56 2.34 12.34
CA PHE A 81 -0.95 3.73 12.52
C PHE A 81 -2.15 4.07 11.65
N ALA A 82 -3.31 4.26 12.27
CA ALA A 82 -4.55 4.61 11.57
C ALA A 82 -4.59 6.08 11.08
N GLN A 83 -3.70 6.93 11.59
CA GLN A 83 -3.60 8.34 11.20
C GLN A 83 -2.76 8.56 9.93
N PHE A 84 -2.14 7.52 9.38
CA PHE A 84 -1.34 7.60 8.16
C PHE A 84 -1.93 6.69 7.08
N GLY A 85 -1.96 7.18 5.85
CA GLY A 85 -2.51 6.50 4.69
C GLY A 85 -3.36 7.42 3.82
N MET A 86 -3.90 6.91 2.73
CA MET A 86 -4.67 7.71 1.77
C MET A 86 -5.86 8.43 2.42
N ARG A 87 -6.52 7.79 3.38
CA ARG A 87 -7.65 8.42 4.10
C ARG A 87 -7.23 9.72 4.77
N ALA A 88 -6.10 9.73 5.48
CA ALA A 88 -5.60 10.92 6.16
C ALA A 88 -5.28 12.05 5.17
N ILE A 89 -4.68 11.71 4.04
CA ILE A 89 -4.40 12.66 2.94
C ILE A 89 -5.71 13.28 2.45
N LEU A 90 -6.74 12.47 2.19
CA LEU A 90 -8.03 12.96 1.69
C LEU A 90 -8.76 13.81 2.74
N GLU A 91 -8.70 13.45 4.01
CA GLU A 91 -9.29 14.22 5.11
C GLU A 91 -8.60 15.57 5.26
N GLU A 92 -7.27 15.61 5.22
CA GLU A 92 -6.49 16.85 5.26
C GLU A 92 -6.75 17.72 4.03
N THR A 93 -6.78 17.12 2.83
CA THR A 93 -7.15 17.83 1.59
C THR A 93 -8.55 18.45 1.70
N GLY A 94 -9.51 17.70 2.25
CA GLY A 94 -10.88 18.19 2.48
C GLY A 94 -10.94 19.39 3.42
N LYS A 95 -10.14 19.43 4.49
CA LYS A 95 -10.02 20.58 5.39
C LYS A 95 -9.47 21.80 4.65
N ARG A 96 -8.39 21.64 3.88
CA ARG A 96 -7.79 22.73 3.09
C ARG A 96 -8.74 23.28 2.03
N ILE A 97 -9.54 22.42 1.40
CA ILE A 97 -10.59 22.85 0.50
C ILE A 97 -11.64 23.66 1.25
N GLN A 98 -12.08 23.23 2.43
CA GLN A 98 -13.03 23.96 3.26
C GLN A 98 -12.48 25.33 3.68
N GLU A 99 -11.23 25.42 4.06
CA GLU A 99 -10.57 26.68 4.41
C GLU A 99 -10.49 27.64 3.21
N ARG A 100 -10.16 27.12 2.01
CA ARG A 100 -10.04 27.92 0.78
C ARG A 100 -11.39 28.36 0.22
N SER A 101 -12.39 27.48 0.20
CA SER A 101 -13.66 27.69 -0.50
C SER A 101 -14.88 27.86 0.39
N GLY A 102 -14.76 27.61 1.70
CA GLY A 102 -15.89 27.55 2.63
C GLY A 102 -16.77 26.31 2.49
N VAL A 103 -16.43 25.37 1.61
CA VAL A 103 -17.25 24.19 1.28
C VAL A 103 -16.67 22.94 1.95
N ALA A 104 -17.45 22.31 2.82
CA ALA A 104 -17.09 21.03 3.43
C ALA A 104 -17.30 19.88 2.43
N ILE A 105 -16.24 19.10 2.18
CA ILE A 105 -16.30 17.91 1.33
C ILE A 105 -16.05 16.67 2.18
N ARG A 106 -16.95 15.69 2.07
CA ARG A 106 -16.80 14.40 2.77
C ARG A 106 -15.75 13.52 2.06
N SER A 107 -15.02 12.69 2.83
CA SER A 107 -13.97 11.80 2.31
C SER A 107 -14.44 10.92 1.13
N ALA A 108 -15.68 10.41 1.18
CA ALA A 108 -16.24 9.64 0.06
C ALA A 108 -16.44 10.48 -1.22
N ALA A 109 -16.80 11.76 -1.07
CA ALA A 109 -16.91 12.66 -2.23
C ALA A 109 -15.53 13.06 -2.76
N MET A 110 -14.53 13.17 -1.89
CA MET A 110 -13.13 13.36 -2.28
C MET A 110 -12.59 12.19 -3.12
N GLN A 111 -12.89 10.96 -2.74
CA GLN A 111 -12.51 9.78 -3.53
C GLN A 111 -13.04 9.87 -4.98
N ASN A 112 -14.31 10.23 -5.13
CA ASN A 112 -14.92 10.42 -6.46
C ASN A 112 -14.37 11.64 -7.21
N ALA A 113 -13.89 12.65 -6.49
CA ALA A 113 -13.29 13.85 -7.08
C ALA A 113 -11.85 13.64 -7.56
N LEU A 114 -11.11 12.67 -7.00
CA LEU A 114 -9.74 12.34 -7.40
C LEU A 114 -9.63 12.01 -8.89
N GLU A 115 -10.55 11.20 -9.41
CA GLU A 115 -10.57 10.82 -10.83
C GLU A 115 -10.77 12.02 -11.76
N ARG A 116 -11.43 13.07 -11.28
CA ARG A 116 -11.73 14.29 -12.04
C ARG A 116 -10.70 15.40 -11.81
N GLY A 117 -9.88 15.29 -10.78
CA GLY A 117 -8.96 16.34 -10.33
C GLY A 117 -9.65 17.63 -9.86
N ALA A 118 -10.99 17.60 -9.69
CA ALA A 118 -11.79 18.78 -9.37
C ALA A 118 -13.07 18.41 -8.61
N PHE A 119 -13.60 19.38 -7.86
CA PHE A 119 -14.87 19.27 -7.17
C PHE A 119 -15.83 20.38 -7.61
N THR A 120 -17.13 20.14 -7.45
CA THR A 120 -18.16 21.11 -7.82
C THR A 120 -18.73 21.80 -6.60
N ILE A 121 -18.67 23.12 -6.58
CA ILE A 121 -19.26 23.98 -5.57
C ILE A 121 -20.64 24.43 -6.09
N THR A 122 -21.66 24.28 -5.25
CA THR A 122 -23.01 24.82 -5.55
C THR A 122 -23.23 26.06 -4.70
N GLU A 123 -23.30 27.20 -5.33
CA GLU A 123 -23.61 28.48 -4.70
C GLU A 123 -25.10 28.83 -4.88
N ARG A 124 -25.71 29.35 -3.82
CA ARG A 124 -27.08 29.83 -3.83
C ARG A 124 -27.12 31.32 -3.52
N LYS A 125 -27.62 32.11 -4.45
CA LYS A 125 -27.93 33.57 -4.25
C LYS A 125 -29.43 33.78 -4.47
N GLY A 126 -30.17 33.80 -3.34
CA GLY A 126 -31.63 33.87 -3.36
C GLY A 126 -32.21 32.58 -3.95
N VAL A 127 -32.95 32.70 -5.06
CA VAL A 127 -33.51 31.57 -5.82
C VAL A 127 -32.59 31.06 -6.93
N LYS A 128 -31.50 31.79 -7.23
CA LYS A 128 -30.54 31.39 -8.26
C LYS A 128 -29.54 30.40 -7.67
N ILE A 129 -29.37 29.29 -8.36
CA ILE A 129 -28.36 28.27 -8.07
C ILE A 129 -27.34 28.33 -9.21
N SER A 130 -26.07 28.42 -8.85
CA SER A 130 -24.93 28.33 -9.76
C SER A 130 -23.98 27.26 -9.30
N THR A 131 -23.27 26.64 -10.22
CA THR A 131 -22.24 25.67 -9.94
C THR A 131 -20.89 26.14 -10.47
N LYS A 132 -19.85 25.99 -9.70
CA LYS A 132 -18.46 26.26 -10.06
C LYS A 132 -17.64 25.03 -9.85
N THR A 133 -16.77 24.67 -10.78
CA THR A 133 -15.82 23.58 -10.64
C THR A 133 -14.46 24.15 -10.29
N GLU A 134 -13.84 23.64 -9.24
CA GLU A 134 -12.51 24.04 -8.79
C GLU A 134 -11.57 22.83 -8.71
N GLY A 135 -10.33 23.02 -9.16
CA GLY A 135 -9.24 22.07 -8.98
C GLY A 135 -8.71 22.10 -7.55
N PHE A 136 -8.09 21.01 -7.12
CA PHE A 136 -7.49 20.87 -5.79
C PHE A 136 -6.14 20.11 -5.79
N ALA A 137 -5.51 19.98 -6.94
CA ALA A 137 -4.26 19.24 -7.08
C ALA A 137 -3.15 19.78 -6.16
N ASP A 138 -3.03 21.09 -6.05
CA ASP A 138 -2.10 21.79 -5.16
C ASP A 138 -2.35 21.48 -3.68
N LEU A 139 -3.62 21.41 -3.27
CA LEU A 139 -3.99 21.09 -1.90
C LEU A 139 -3.76 19.60 -1.59
N LEU A 140 -4.04 18.74 -2.56
CA LEU A 140 -3.78 17.30 -2.44
C LEU A 140 -2.28 17.03 -2.33
N GLU A 141 -1.47 17.66 -3.17
CA GLU A 141 -0.01 17.53 -3.13
C GLU A 141 0.56 17.99 -1.77
N ALA A 142 0.14 19.17 -1.30
CA ALA A 142 0.56 19.69 0.00
C ALA A 142 0.14 18.78 1.16
N ALA A 143 -1.09 18.26 1.16
CA ALA A 143 -1.55 17.30 2.16
C ALA A 143 -0.77 15.97 2.08
N THR A 144 -0.51 15.49 0.87
CA THR A 144 0.28 14.27 0.64
C THR A 144 1.68 14.38 1.23
N LYS A 145 2.35 15.50 0.98
CA LYS A 145 3.69 15.75 1.50
C LYS A 145 3.68 15.84 3.02
N GLU A 146 2.78 16.62 3.61
CA GLU A 146 2.69 16.79 5.07
C GLU A 146 2.44 15.48 5.80
N ILE A 147 1.45 14.67 5.35
CA ILE A 147 1.15 13.39 6.00
C ILE A 147 2.30 12.40 5.81
N CYS A 148 2.99 12.44 4.67
CA CYS A 148 4.21 11.65 4.45
C CYS A 148 5.32 12.06 5.42
N GLU A 149 5.58 13.36 5.60
CA GLU A 149 6.57 13.87 6.55
C GLU A 149 6.30 13.39 7.98
N GLN A 150 5.05 13.51 8.44
CA GLN A 150 4.65 13.03 9.76
C GLN A 150 4.85 11.51 9.91
N ALA A 151 4.55 10.72 8.86
CA ALA A 151 4.77 9.29 8.86
C ALA A 151 6.27 8.95 8.92
N VAL A 152 7.09 9.64 8.15
CA VAL A 152 8.56 9.45 8.13
C VAL A 152 9.19 9.88 9.46
N GLU A 153 8.77 11.02 10.05
CA GLU A 153 9.21 11.42 11.40
C GLU A 153 8.91 10.34 12.44
N LYS A 154 7.72 9.73 12.35
CA LYS A 154 7.35 8.63 13.24
C LYS A 154 8.30 7.45 13.10
N VAL A 155 8.65 7.07 11.86
CA VAL A 155 9.60 5.98 11.56
C VAL A 155 11.00 6.33 12.10
N ILE A 156 11.50 7.53 11.83
CA ILE A 156 12.81 8.01 12.32
C ILE A 156 12.91 7.89 13.84
N ASN A 157 11.88 8.36 14.54
CA ASN A 157 11.86 8.34 16.01
C ASN A 157 11.74 6.93 16.60
N MET A 158 11.07 5.99 15.90
CA MET A 158 10.88 4.63 16.40
C MET A 158 12.05 3.70 16.10
N TYR A 159 12.72 3.91 14.98
CA TYR A 159 13.74 2.99 14.45
C TYR A 159 15.12 3.64 14.34
N ASN A 160 15.44 4.56 15.25
CA ASN A 160 16.75 5.20 15.35
C ASN A 160 17.30 5.69 13.99
N ALA A 161 16.50 6.49 13.29
CA ALA A 161 16.79 7.00 11.95
C ALA A 161 17.15 5.92 10.91
N LEU A 162 16.74 4.69 11.12
CA LEU A 162 17.01 3.52 10.27
C LEU A 162 18.50 3.12 10.15
N ASP A 163 19.35 3.53 11.10
CA ASP A 163 20.79 3.27 11.08
C ASP A 163 21.18 1.79 11.02
N GLU A 164 20.31 0.91 11.55
CA GLU A 164 20.55 -0.54 11.58
C GLU A 164 19.96 -1.29 10.37
N TYR A 165 19.26 -0.57 9.47
CA TYR A 165 18.53 -1.17 8.37
C TYR A 165 19.33 -1.12 7.07
N ASP A 166 19.25 -2.20 6.30
CA ASP A 166 19.81 -2.30 4.95
C ASP A 166 18.76 -1.95 3.87
N TYR A 167 17.48 -2.27 4.15
CA TYR A 167 16.38 -2.04 3.22
C TYR A 167 15.15 -1.44 3.89
N LEU A 168 14.58 -0.43 3.24
CA LEU A 168 13.23 0.06 3.46
C LEU A 168 12.37 -0.39 2.27
N ILE A 169 11.48 -1.35 2.48
CA ILE A 169 10.63 -1.89 1.42
C ILE A 169 9.27 -1.22 1.49
N LEU A 170 8.94 -0.46 0.43
CA LEU A 170 7.67 0.24 0.30
C LEU A 170 6.63 -0.67 -0.37
N THR A 171 5.46 -0.80 0.24
CA THR A 171 4.30 -1.51 -0.32
C THR A 171 3.00 -0.82 0.06
N GLY A 172 1.89 -1.22 -0.57
CA GLY A 172 0.60 -0.55 -0.41
C GLY A 172 0.43 0.66 -1.34
N GLY A 173 -0.81 0.97 -1.68
CA GLY A 173 -1.13 1.96 -2.72
C GLY A 173 -0.68 3.40 -2.38
N THR A 174 -0.70 3.78 -1.12
CA THR A 174 -0.24 5.11 -0.69
C THR A 174 1.28 5.25 -0.80
N SER A 175 2.02 4.15 -0.64
CA SER A 175 3.48 4.16 -0.79
C SER A 175 3.92 4.57 -2.20
N ALA A 176 3.14 4.28 -3.24
CA ALA A 176 3.46 4.72 -4.60
C ALA A 176 3.49 6.25 -4.74
N VAL A 177 2.59 6.93 -4.01
CA VAL A 177 2.53 8.41 -4.02
C VAL A 177 3.60 9.01 -3.13
N TRP A 178 4.00 8.31 -2.07
CA TRP A 178 4.99 8.76 -1.11
C TRP A 178 6.43 8.42 -1.49
N GLU A 179 6.65 7.49 -2.41
CA GLU A 179 7.99 7.03 -2.80
C GLU A 179 8.98 8.15 -3.11
N PRO A 180 8.65 9.20 -3.90
CA PRO A 180 9.59 10.27 -4.20
C PRO A 180 10.04 11.03 -2.94
N TYR A 181 9.10 11.33 -2.04
CA TYR A 181 9.40 12.03 -0.78
C TYR A 181 10.23 11.14 0.17
N ILE A 182 9.87 9.86 0.30
CA ILE A 182 10.60 8.92 1.15
C ILE A 182 12.04 8.76 0.67
N ARG A 183 12.27 8.66 -0.63
CA ARG A 183 13.64 8.61 -1.18
C ARG A 183 14.43 9.89 -0.90
N GLU A 184 13.79 11.06 -1.02
CA GLU A 184 14.40 12.34 -0.70
C GLU A 184 14.80 12.41 0.79
N TYR A 185 13.92 12.01 1.70
CA TYR A 185 14.18 12.06 3.15
C TYR A 185 15.30 11.12 3.58
N PHE A 186 15.42 9.96 2.98
CA PHE A 186 16.43 8.97 3.36
C PHE A 186 17.68 8.94 2.47
N GLN A 187 17.81 9.85 1.50
CA GLN A 187 18.94 9.87 0.56
C GLN A 187 20.32 10.01 1.21
N ALA A 188 20.40 10.61 2.39
CA ALA A 188 21.66 10.80 3.10
C ALA A 188 22.13 9.55 3.87
N ILE A 189 21.30 8.52 3.99
CA ILE A 189 21.64 7.27 4.68
C ILE A 189 22.26 6.30 3.69
N GLU A 190 23.59 6.33 3.57
CA GLU A 190 24.33 5.54 2.55
C GLU A 190 24.05 4.03 2.61
N ARG A 191 23.84 3.50 3.83
CA ARG A 191 23.57 2.07 4.03
C ARG A 191 22.17 1.67 3.59
N LEU A 192 21.19 2.55 3.71
CA LEU A 192 19.78 2.24 3.49
C LEU A 192 19.43 2.24 2.01
N THR A 193 18.86 1.15 1.52
CA THR A 193 18.31 1.07 0.17
C THR A 193 16.79 1.09 0.22
N VAL A 194 16.16 2.12 -0.36
CA VAL A 194 14.71 2.20 -0.51
C VAL A 194 14.28 1.43 -1.76
N VAL A 195 13.40 0.45 -1.59
CA VAL A 195 12.99 -0.51 -2.62
C VAL A 195 11.47 -0.58 -2.70
N MET A 196 10.92 -0.61 -3.93
CA MET A 196 9.49 -0.83 -4.13
C MET A 196 9.17 -2.34 -4.09
N GLY A 197 8.08 -2.73 -3.43
CA GLY A 197 7.66 -4.13 -3.30
C GLY A 197 7.36 -4.84 -4.63
N ASN A 198 7.20 -4.09 -5.74
CA ASN A 198 7.02 -4.59 -7.10
C ASN A 198 8.26 -4.41 -7.99
N GLU A 199 9.44 -4.12 -7.43
CA GLU A 199 10.67 -3.85 -8.20
C GLU A 199 11.00 -4.94 -9.24
N ASN A 200 10.77 -6.20 -8.89
CA ASN A 200 11.03 -7.34 -9.80
C ASN A 200 9.84 -7.67 -10.73
N CYS A 201 8.74 -6.94 -10.63
CA CYS A 201 7.55 -7.07 -11.47
C CYS A 201 6.92 -5.67 -11.65
N PRO A 202 7.59 -4.77 -12.41
CA PRO A 202 7.20 -3.35 -12.49
C PRO A 202 5.80 -3.12 -13.10
N ASP A 203 5.30 -4.07 -13.89
CA ASP A 203 3.95 -4.03 -14.45
C ASP A 203 2.87 -4.38 -13.42
N LEU A 204 3.24 -4.92 -12.27
CA LEU A 204 2.33 -5.20 -11.18
C LEU A 204 2.06 -3.92 -10.40
N ASP A 205 0.80 -3.56 -10.21
CA ASP A 205 0.44 -2.50 -9.27
C ASP A 205 0.89 -2.89 -7.85
N ILE A 206 1.53 -1.95 -7.16
CA ILE A 206 2.13 -2.15 -5.83
C ILE A 206 1.10 -2.63 -4.77
N ILE A 207 -0.18 -2.33 -4.95
CA ILE A 207 -1.27 -2.81 -4.08
C ILE A 207 -1.38 -4.34 -4.06
N PHE A 208 -0.87 -5.02 -5.09
CA PHE A 208 -0.94 -6.47 -5.23
C PHE A 208 0.32 -7.21 -4.77
N CYS A 209 1.33 -6.53 -4.24
CA CYS A 209 2.58 -7.17 -3.82
C CYS A 209 2.36 -8.30 -2.81
N ASN A 210 1.55 -8.07 -1.77
CA ASN A 210 1.24 -9.09 -0.79
C ASN A 210 0.51 -10.30 -1.40
N VAL A 211 -0.48 -10.03 -2.25
CA VAL A 211 -1.27 -11.07 -2.92
C VAL A 211 -0.40 -11.89 -3.88
N ARG A 212 0.50 -11.22 -4.65
CA ARG A 212 1.47 -11.94 -5.49
C ARG A 212 2.36 -12.86 -4.66
N GLY A 213 2.84 -12.39 -3.52
CA GLY A 213 3.65 -13.22 -2.62
C GLY A 213 2.92 -14.45 -2.10
N TYR A 214 1.64 -14.32 -1.73
CA TYR A 214 0.81 -15.45 -1.33
C TYR A 214 0.62 -16.45 -2.48
N TYR A 215 0.40 -15.95 -3.70
CA TYR A 215 0.29 -16.78 -4.89
C TYR A 215 1.60 -17.53 -5.20
N MET A 216 2.76 -16.86 -5.09
CA MET A 216 4.07 -17.49 -5.25
C MET A 216 4.31 -18.58 -4.20
N TYR A 217 3.89 -18.35 -2.95
CA TYR A 217 3.93 -19.38 -1.91
C TYR A 217 3.07 -20.59 -2.27
N LEU A 218 1.86 -20.37 -2.75
CA LEU A 218 0.95 -21.45 -3.16
C LEU A 218 1.55 -22.30 -4.29
N ILE A 219 2.12 -21.67 -5.32
CA ILE A 219 2.78 -22.39 -6.42
C ILE A 219 3.92 -23.28 -5.89
N GLU A 220 4.78 -22.74 -5.02
CA GLU A 220 5.88 -23.52 -4.46
C GLU A 220 5.37 -24.69 -3.60
N TRP A 221 4.38 -24.45 -2.77
CA TRP A 221 3.78 -25.49 -1.94
C TRP A 221 3.17 -26.63 -2.77
N LEU A 222 2.44 -26.31 -3.84
CA LEU A 222 1.89 -27.29 -4.76
C LEU A 222 2.98 -28.13 -5.45
N ARG A 223 4.07 -27.51 -5.88
CA ARG A 223 5.23 -28.23 -6.44
C ARG A 223 5.85 -29.22 -5.45
N ARG A 224 6.06 -28.79 -4.22
CA ARG A 224 6.60 -29.67 -3.16
C ARG A 224 5.70 -30.87 -2.94
N LYS A 225 4.38 -30.69 -2.94
CA LYS A 225 3.42 -31.81 -2.83
C LYS A 225 3.42 -32.75 -4.03
N SER A 226 3.64 -32.24 -5.24
CA SER A 226 3.68 -33.06 -6.44
C SER A 226 4.93 -33.95 -6.53
N ILE A 227 6.04 -33.54 -5.91
CA ILE A 227 7.30 -34.29 -5.86
C ILE A 227 7.25 -35.40 -4.78
N GLN A 228 6.39 -35.27 -3.77
CA GLN A 228 6.24 -36.26 -2.69
C GLN A 228 5.23 -37.39 -3.01
N LYS A 229 4.62 -37.36 -4.16
CA LYS A 229 3.79 -38.44 -4.73
C LYS A 229 4.56 -39.24 -5.76
#